data_03223d1d1295f77f2d86bc3f946ea231
#
_entry.id   03223d1d1295f77f2d86bc3f946ea231
#
_cell.length_a   1.000
_cell.length_b   1.000
_cell.length_c   1.000
_cell.angle_alpha   90.00
_cell.angle_beta   90.00
_cell.angle_gamma   90.00
#
_symmetry.space_group_name_H-M   'P 1'
#
loop_
_entity.id
_entity.type
_entity.pdbx_description
1 polymer ?
#
loop_
_entity_poly.entity_id
_entity_poly.type
_entity_poly.pdbx_seq_one_letter_code
_entity_poly.pdbx_strand_id
1 'polypeptide(L)'
;MRVLFVDDEARVLEAIERTLFQLDVDWEVCFAEGGPAALVQLEQSHFDVIVSDMRMPGMDGAALLTHVCERYPHVARIVLSGQTDEAAAFRVVRVAHQFLAKPCSTDTLRQVIERTRELRNWLSEERLQSTVGRLDRLPSTPRLFSALTKALEDESTSADTVAGIVRQDPAMSSKVLQVVNSSFFSSGSNVSDVRAAVLRLGMKMIRNLALGIGAFDSVGKSHGAGGTSVEALQKRSLTIAQLAGRIAQGREDPDAAFMAGLVCDVGELILGCPPESESPTCAAADAVTHAEVGAFLLGLWGLPFRIVEAVANHHAPTRNAHDRLGLPQIVWLAASLVNGQEPDPAYLERIGATALLPRFKEMMS
;
A
#
# COMPACT_ATOMS: atom_id res chain seq x y z
N MET A 1 16.14 -4.15 -14.90
CA MET A 1 15.38 -4.82 -13.81
C MET A 1 15.51 -6.31 -13.98
N ARG A 2 15.80 -7.05 -12.89
CA ARG A 2 15.91 -8.52 -12.90
C ARG A 2 14.78 -9.16 -12.10
N VAL A 3 14.09 -10.13 -12.67
CA VAL A 3 12.92 -10.81 -12.10
C VAL A 3 13.23 -12.30 -11.94
N LEU A 4 13.05 -12.82 -10.73
CA LEU A 4 13.22 -14.23 -10.40
C LEU A 4 11.87 -14.92 -10.30
N PHE A 5 11.62 -15.91 -11.15
CA PHE A 5 10.44 -16.78 -11.08
C PHE A 5 10.79 -18.08 -10.38
N VAL A 6 9.95 -18.48 -9.42
CA VAL A 6 10.18 -19.68 -8.59
C VAL A 6 8.92 -20.54 -8.58
N ASP A 7 9.06 -21.76 -9.05
CA ASP A 7 8.04 -22.79 -9.06
C ASP A 7 8.73 -24.17 -8.98
N ASP A 8 8.15 -25.17 -8.36
CA ASP A 8 8.73 -26.52 -8.30
C ASP A 8 8.49 -27.35 -9.57
N GLU A 9 7.59 -26.89 -10.44
CA GLU A 9 7.32 -27.51 -11.70
C GLU A 9 8.08 -26.86 -12.85
N ALA A 10 9.16 -27.49 -13.33
CA ALA A 10 9.97 -26.99 -14.46
C ALA A 10 9.13 -26.64 -15.70
N ARG A 11 8.04 -27.40 -15.96
CA ARG A 11 7.12 -27.15 -17.08
C ARG A 11 6.37 -25.82 -16.95
N VAL A 12 6.04 -25.40 -15.73
CA VAL A 12 5.40 -24.10 -15.45
C VAL A 12 6.40 -22.99 -15.76
N LEU A 13 7.64 -23.10 -15.29
CA LEU A 13 8.71 -22.15 -15.57
C LEU A 13 8.98 -22.01 -17.07
N GLU A 14 9.08 -23.13 -17.81
CA GLU A 14 9.23 -23.13 -19.28
C GLU A 14 8.04 -22.48 -20.01
N ALA A 15 6.82 -22.66 -19.49
CA ALA A 15 5.64 -22.02 -20.07
C ALA A 15 5.66 -20.50 -19.86
N ILE A 16 6.05 -20.05 -18.68
CA ILE A 16 6.23 -18.63 -18.36
C ILE A 16 7.33 -18.04 -19.26
N GLU A 17 8.49 -18.70 -19.38
CA GLU A 17 9.62 -18.27 -20.21
C GLU A 17 9.20 -18.06 -21.67
N ARG A 18 8.55 -19.08 -22.28
CA ARG A 18 8.07 -19.00 -23.66
C ARG A 18 7.10 -17.84 -23.89
N THR A 19 6.23 -17.61 -22.93
CA THR A 19 5.21 -16.55 -23.06
C THR A 19 5.82 -15.17 -22.87
N LEU A 20 6.73 -14.99 -21.91
CA LEU A 20 7.45 -13.72 -21.70
C LEU A 20 8.38 -13.39 -22.86
N PHE A 21 9.00 -14.38 -23.48
CA PHE A 21 9.79 -14.21 -24.70
C PHE A 21 8.94 -13.68 -25.87
N GLN A 22 7.70 -14.15 -26.03
CA GLN A 22 6.79 -13.65 -27.07
C GLN A 22 6.33 -12.20 -26.81
N LEU A 23 6.33 -11.74 -25.56
CA LEU A 23 5.89 -10.40 -25.17
C LEU A 23 7.00 -9.34 -25.26
N ASP A 24 8.24 -9.75 -25.62
CA ASP A 24 9.40 -8.86 -25.77
C ASP A 24 9.57 -7.90 -24.59
N VAL A 25 9.67 -8.46 -23.37
CA VAL A 25 9.76 -7.67 -22.14
C VAL A 25 11.16 -7.07 -21.94
N ASP A 26 11.24 -5.83 -21.50
CA ASP A 26 12.46 -5.05 -21.26
C ASP A 26 13.15 -5.35 -19.91
N TRP A 27 13.01 -6.57 -19.38
CA TRP A 27 13.61 -6.98 -18.12
C TRP A 27 14.19 -8.38 -18.20
N GLU A 28 15.29 -8.60 -17.47
CA GLU A 28 16.00 -9.88 -17.40
C GLU A 28 15.19 -10.87 -16.57
N VAL A 29 14.95 -12.05 -17.10
CA VAL A 29 14.16 -13.11 -16.46
C VAL A 29 15.09 -14.24 -16.03
N CYS A 30 14.97 -14.66 -14.77
CA CYS A 30 15.65 -15.82 -14.22
C CYS A 30 14.64 -16.78 -13.63
N PHE A 31 14.97 -18.07 -13.59
CA PHE A 31 14.12 -19.14 -13.13
C PHE A 31 14.81 -19.99 -12.07
N ALA A 32 14.05 -20.44 -11.06
CA ALA A 32 14.54 -21.32 -10.03
C ALA A 32 13.52 -22.42 -9.73
N GLU A 33 13.97 -23.69 -9.75
CA GLU A 33 13.12 -24.83 -9.39
C GLU A 33 13.07 -24.98 -7.85
N GLY A 34 12.10 -24.30 -7.23
CA GLY A 34 11.83 -24.33 -5.80
C GLY A 34 12.64 -23.34 -4.94
N GLY A 35 12.24 -23.25 -3.68
CA GLY A 35 12.79 -22.27 -2.72
C GLY A 35 14.30 -22.33 -2.53
N PRO A 36 14.91 -23.51 -2.29
CA PRO A 36 16.37 -23.61 -2.09
C PRO A 36 17.17 -23.11 -3.29
N ALA A 37 16.75 -23.41 -4.52
CA ALA A 37 17.44 -22.92 -5.73
C ALA A 37 17.31 -21.39 -5.87
N ALA A 38 16.14 -20.84 -5.51
CA ALA A 38 15.92 -19.40 -5.49
C ALA A 38 16.86 -18.69 -4.51
N LEU A 39 17.07 -19.23 -3.30
CA LEU A 39 17.96 -18.65 -2.30
C LEU A 39 19.42 -18.62 -2.79
N VAL A 40 19.88 -19.68 -3.46
CA VAL A 40 21.23 -19.72 -4.06
C VAL A 40 21.40 -18.61 -5.11
N GLN A 41 20.41 -18.39 -5.96
CA GLN A 41 20.47 -17.32 -6.96
C GLN A 41 20.44 -15.90 -6.33
N LEU A 42 19.65 -15.71 -5.28
CA LEU A 42 19.58 -14.45 -4.52
C LEU A 42 20.91 -14.12 -3.80
N GLU A 43 21.69 -15.13 -3.40
CA GLU A 43 23.03 -14.94 -2.84
C GLU A 43 24.06 -14.54 -3.90
N GLN A 44 23.89 -14.99 -5.13
CA GLN A 44 24.86 -14.79 -6.21
C GLN A 44 24.59 -13.55 -7.06
N SER A 45 23.37 -13.04 -7.05
CA SER A 45 22.94 -11.99 -7.95
C SER A 45 21.89 -11.07 -7.31
N HIS A 46 21.89 -9.82 -7.75
CA HIS A 46 20.84 -8.86 -7.37
C HIS A 46 19.57 -9.10 -8.17
N PHE A 47 18.43 -9.08 -7.47
CA PHE A 47 17.10 -9.15 -8.08
C PHE A 47 16.23 -7.96 -7.61
N ASP A 48 15.35 -7.51 -8.48
CA ASP A 48 14.40 -6.44 -8.20
C ASP A 48 13.04 -6.96 -7.77
N VAL A 49 12.64 -8.09 -8.36
CA VAL A 49 11.34 -8.72 -8.14
C VAL A 49 11.53 -10.23 -8.01
N ILE A 50 10.81 -10.85 -7.07
CA ILE A 50 10.63 -12.29 -6.98
C ILE A 50 9.15 -12.62 -7.16
N VAL A 51 8.84 -13.59 -8.03
CA VAL A 51 7.52 -14.15 -8.26
C VAL A 51 7.57 -15.62 -7.87
N SER A 52 6.95 -15.98 -6.75
CA SER A 52 7.03 -17.34 -6.21
C SER A 52 5.68 -18.04 -6.27
N ASP A 53 5.69 -19.32 -6.67
CA ASP A 53 4.56 -20.18 -6.35
C ASP A 53 4.39 -20.29 -4.84
N MET A 54 3.13 -20.47 -4.42
CA MET A 54 2.77 -20.65 -3.02
C MET A 54 3.07 -22.05 -2.50
N ARG A 55 2.78 -23.08 -3.33
CA ARG A 55 2.86 -24.49 -2.94
C ARG A 55 4.07 -25.17 -3.56
N MET A 56 5.14 -25.24 -2.83
CA MET A 56 6.35 -25.95 -3.23
C MET A 56 6.77 -26.98 -2.17
N PRO A 57 7.29 -28.16 -2.57
CA PRO A 57 7.79 -29.16 -1.63
C PRO A 57 8.94 -28.62 -0.79
N GLY A 58 8.98 -28.97 0.49
CA GLY A 58 10.04 -28.60 1.41
C GLY A 58 9.95 -27.15 1.89
N MET A 59 10.26 -26.19 1.04
CA MET A 59 10.16 -24.76 1.33
C MET A 59 9.02 -24.16 0.51
N ASP A 60 7.89 -23.83 1.15
CA ASP A 60 6.77 -23.17 0.49
C ASP A 60 7.06 -21.68 0.20
N GLY A 61 6.20 -21.06 -0.65
CA GLY A 61 6.36 -19.66 -1.02
C GLY A 61 6.31 -18.70 0.17
N ALA A 62 5.55 -19.02 1.23
CA ALA A 62 5.50 -18.20 2.43
C ALA A 62 6.86 -18.20 3.17
N ALA A 63 7.46 -19.37 3.33
CA ALA A 63 8.78 -19.50 3.96
C ALA A 63 9.87 -18.81 3.13
N LEU A 64 9.85 -19.02 1.81
CA LEU A 64 10.78 -18.34 0.89
C LEU A 64 10.65 -16.82 0.98
N LEU A 65 9.43 -16.27 0.84
CA LEU A 65 9.21 -14.82 0.87
C LEU A 65 9.47 -14.20 2.24
N THR A 66 9.32 -14.95 3.34
CA THR A 66 9.76 -14.52 4.67
C THR A 66 11.27 -14.34 4.69
N HIS A 67 12.01 -15.31 4.20
CA HIS A 67 13.48 -15.23 4.11
C HIS A 67 13.94 -14.06 3.21
N VAL A 68 13.25 -13.85 2.08
CA VAL A 68 13.51 -12.71 1.19
C VAL A 68 13.22 -11.38 1.89
N CYS A 69 12.14 -11.29 2.67
CA CYS A 69 11.81 -10.08 3.45
C CYS A 69 12.91 -9.72 4.44
N GLU A 70 13.49 -10.71 5.11
CA GLU A 70 14.52 -10.52 6.13
C GLU A 70 15.89 -10.17 5.53
N ARG A 71 16.33 -10.88 4.48
CA ARG A 71 17.66 -10.76 3.92
C ARG A 71 17.79 -9.84 2.70
N TYR A 72 16.73 -9.73 1.90
CA TYR A 72 16.69 -8.97 0.65
C TYR A 72 15.48 -8.03 0.61
N PRO A 73 15.34 -7.11 1.59
CA PRO A 73 14.13 -6.29 1.76
C PRO A 73 13.83 -5.40 0.55
N HIS A 74 14.83 -5.04 -0.25
CA HIS A 74 14.66 -4.26 -1.47
C HIS A 74 13.92 -5.03 -2.59
N VAL A 75 13.82 -6.36 -2.50
CA VAL A 75 13.18 -7.19 -3.52
C VAL A 75 11.67 -7.11 -3.39
N ALA A 76 10.97 -6.72 -4.45
CA ALA A 76 9.52 -6.76 -4.49
C ALA A 76 9.03 -8.22 -4.54
N ARG A 77 8.10 -8.58 -3.65
CA ARG A 77 7.64 -9.95 -3.43
C ARG A 77 6.23 -10.14 -3.95
N ILE A 78 6.09 -10.99 -4.95
CA ILE A 78 4.83 -11.36 -5.59
C ILE A 78 4.61 -12.86 -5.40
N VAL A 79 3.39 -13.26 -5.03
CA VAL A 79 3.03 -14.68 -4.89
C VAL A 79 2.00 -15.09 -5.91
N LEU A 80 2.17 -16.28 -6.49
CA LEU A 80 1.17 -16.97 -7.30
C LEU A 80 0.46 -18.02 -6.43
N SER A 81 -0.86 -17.98 -6.33
CA SER A 81 -1.62 -18.90 -5.46
C SER A 81 -2.86 -19.44 -6.16
N GLY A 82 -3.21 -20.71 -5.92
CA GLY A 82 -4.45 -21.31 -6.40
C GLY A 82 -5.68 -20.77 -5.64
N GLN A 83 -6.80 -20.64 -6.32
CA GLN A 83 -8.06 -20.05 -5.78
C GLN A 83 -8.61 -20.77 -4.52
N THR A 84 -8.21 -22.00 -4.26
CA THR A 84 -8.72 -22.82 -3.15
C THR A 84 -7.93 -22.70 -1.86
N ASP A 85 -6.88 -21.86 -1.81
CA ASP A 85 -5.94 -21.84 -0.69
C ASP A 85 -6.01 -20.54 0.12
N GLU A 86 -7.20 -20.21 0.61
CA GLU A 86 -7.40 -19.05 1.50
C GLU A 86 -6.42 -19.07 2.69
N ALA A 87 -6.23 -20.23 3.33
CA ALA A 87 -5.37 -20.36 4.50
C ALA A 87 -3.88 -20.11 4.19
N ALA A 88 -3.42 -20.51 3.00
CA ALA A 88 -2.06 -20.25 2.57
C ALA A 88 -1.89 -18.77 2.15
N ALA A 89 -2.87 -18.18 1.47
CA ALA A 89 -2.89 -16.76 1.15
C ALA A 89 -2.70 -15.89 2.41
N PHE A 90 -3.31 -16.26 3.55
CA PHE A 90 -3.16 -15.53 4.81
C PHE A 90 -1.73 -15.53 5.36
N ARG A 91 -1.00 -16.64 5.24
CA ARG A 91 0.40 -16.68 5.73
C ARG A 91 1.30 -15.73 4.95
N VAL A 92 0.98 -15.48 3.70
CA VAL A 92 1.79 -14.65 2.79
C VAL A 92 1.39 -13.17 2.80
N VAL A 93 0.16 -12.83 3.23
CA VAL A 93 -0.31 -11.42 3.30
C VAL A 93 0.63 -10.51 4.12
N ARG A 94 1.39 -11.07 5.05
CA ARG A 94 2.37 -10.33 5.85
C ARG A 94 3.65 -9.99 5.06
N VAL A 95 4.09 -10.89 4.19
CA VAL A 95 5.41 -10.81 3.56
C VAL A 95 5.36 -10.52 2.07
N ALA A 96 4.27 -10.87 1.36
CA ALA A 96 4.09 -10.54 -0.04
C ALA A 96 3.56 -9.12 -0.23
N HIS A 97 4.06 -8.45 -1.25
CA HIS A 97 3.54 -7.15 -1.65
C HIS A 97 2.28 -7.30 -2.51
N GLN A 98 2.24 -8.31 -3.38
CA GLN A 98 1.09 -8.59 -4.24
C GLN A 98 0.79 -10.09 -4.35
N PHE A 99 -0.48 -10.40 -4.66
CA PHE A 99 -1.02 -11.75 -4.78
C PHE A 99 -1.65 -11.91 -6.15
N LEU A 100 -1.28 -12.96 -6.88
CA LEU A 100 -1.84 -13.30 -8.18
C LEU A 100 -2.50 -14.67 -8.12
N ALA A 101 -3.73 -14.79 -8.62
CA ALA A 101 -4.44 -16.06 -8.67
C ALA A 101 -3.94 -16.92 -9.83
N LYS A 102 -3.73 -18.23 -9.59
CA LYS A 102 -3.56 -19.23 -10.68
C LYS A 102 -4.95 -19.73 -11.13
N PRO A 103 -5.24 -19.83 -12.44
CA PRO A 103 -4.34 -19.49 -13.55
C PRO A 103 -4.18 -17.97 -13.71
N CYS A 104 -2.93 -17.49 -13.74
CA CYS A 104 -2.62 -16.10 -14.00
C CYS A 104 -2.39 -15.88 -15.49
N SER A 105 -3.09 -14.91 -16.08
CA SER A 105 -2.77 -14.53 -17.44
C SER A 105 -1.41 -13.84 -17.50
N THR A 106 -0.66 -14.07 -18.56
CA THR A 106 0.65 -13.44 -18.74
C THR A 106 0.55 -11.93 -18.82
N ASP A 107 -0.56 -11.40 -19.36
CA ASP A 107 -0.80 -9.95 -19.38
C ASP A 107 -0.96 -9.38 -17.98
N THR A 108 -1.69 -10.08 -17.09
CA THR A 108 -1.82 -9.66 -15.68
C THR A 108 -0.45 -9.67 -14.98
N LEU A 109 0.32 -10.73 -15.18
CA LEU A 109 1.67 -10.86 -14.61
C LEU A 109 2.58 -9.74 -15.12
N ARG A 110 2.59 -9.49 -16.42
CA ARG A 110 3.34 -8.40 -17.04
C ARG A 110 2.94 -7.04 -16.45
N GLN A 111 1.66 -6.73 -16.39
CA GLN A 111 1.15 -5.47 -15.84
C GLN A 111 1.61 -5.23 -14.40
N VAL A 112 1.58 -6.25 -13.57
CA VAL A 112 2.02 -6.16 -12.16
C VAL A 112 3.52 -5.89 -12.07
N ILE A 113 4.33 -6.57 -12.88
CA ILE A 113 5.79 -6.39 -12.89
C ILE A 113 6.15 -5.01 -13.48
N GLU A 114 5.52 -4.60 -14.59
CA GLU A 114 5.74 -3.28 -15.19
C GLU A 114 5.36 -2.15 -14.25
N ARG A 115 4.23 -2.26 -13.58
CA ARG A 115 3.81 -1.29 -12.56
C ARG A 115 4.82 -1.20 -11.41
N THR A 116 5.38 -2.33 -10.98
CA THR A 116 6.42 -2.36 -9.95
C THR A 116 7.70 -1.67 -10.47
N ARG A 117 8.05 -1.86 -11.75
CA ARG A 117 9.18 -1.19 -12.41
C ARG A 117 8.99 0.32 -12.47
N GLU A 118 7.82 0.76 -12.94
CA GLU A 118 7.48 2.19 -13.01
C GLU A 118 7.55 2.86 -11.64
N LEU A 119 7.01 2.21 -10.61
CA LEU A 119 7.06 2.69 -9.23
C LEU A 119 8.51 2.82 -8.73
N ARG A 120 9.36 1.82 -9.00
CA ARG A 120 10.78 1.83 -8.62
C ARG A 120 11.56 2.91 -9.36
N ASN A 121 11.24 3.17 -10.63
CA ASN A 121 11.87 4.23 -11.41
C ASN A 121 11.42 5.63 -10.95
N TRP A 122 10.16 5.76 -10.59
CA TRP A 122 9.59 7.02 -10.11
C TRP A 122 10.10 7.38 -8.70
N LEU A 123 10.31 6.38 -7.85
CA LEU A 123 10.80 6.49 -6.47
C LEU A 123 12.10 5.68 -6.31
N SER A 124 13.15 6.09 -6.99
CA SER A 124 14.33 5.27 -7.29
C SER A 124 15.35 5.14 -6.15
N GLU A 125 15.13 5.75 -4.99
CA GLU A 125 16.11 5.68 -3.90
C GLU A 125 16.20 4.29 -3.26
N GLU A 126 17.40 3.69 -3.27
CA GLU A 126 17.68 2.38 -2.70
C GLU A 126 17.37 2.30 -1.20
N ARG A 127 17.56 3.40 -0.47
CA ARG A 127 17.17 3.52 0.94
C ARG A 127 15.67 3.37 1.15
N LEU A 128 14.87 3.96 0.28
CA LEU A 128 13.41 3.85 0.29
C LEU A 128 12.97 2.41 0.11
N GLN A 129 13.55 1.71 -0.86
CA GLN A 129 13.24 0.32 -1.15
C GLN A 129 13.59 -0.61 0.02
N SER A 130 14.74 -0.38 0.66
CA SER A 130 15.17 -1.17 1.83
C SER A 130 14.31 -0.88 3.06
N THR A 131 13.93 0.36 3.30
CA THR A 131 13.09 0.76 4.44
C THR A 131 11.71 0.15 4.32
N VAL A 132 11.06 0.31 3.17
CA VAL A 132 9.70 -0.21 2.93
C VAL A 132 9.69 -1.73 2.84
N GLY A 133 10.71 -2.32 2.24
CA GLY A 133 10.79 -3.77 2.04
C GLY A 133 10.85 -4.59 3.33
N ARG A 134 11.30 -4.01 4.44
CA ARG A 134 11.33 -4.67 5.77
C ARG A 134 9.98 -4.65 6.48
N LEU A 135 9.01 -3.92 5.93
CA LEU A 135 7.72 -3.77 6.59
C LEU A 135 6.84 -4.98 6.31
N ASP A 136 6.61 -5.74 7.34
CA ASP A 136 5.61 -6.80 7.38
C ASP A 136 4.29 -6.32 8.00
N ARG A 137 4.32 -5.21 8.76
CA ARG A 137 3.19 -4.71 9.55
C ARG A 137 3.15 -3.19 9.61
N LEU A 138 1.94 -2.64 9.61
CA LEU A 138 1.69 -1.26 10.00
C LEU A 138 1.06 -1.24 11.39
N PRO A 139 1.51 -0.34 12.28
CA PRO A 139 0.94 -0.24 13.61
C PRO A 139 -0.49 0.29 13.57
N SER A 140 -1.37 -0.34 14.35
CA SER A 140 -2.75 0.08 14.57
C SER A 140 -2.99 0.34 16.05
N THR A 141 -4.01 1.15 16.39
CA THR A 141 -4.31 1.39 17.80
C THR A 141 -5.00 0.19 18.44
N PRO A 142 -4.62 -0.17 19.70
CA PRO A 142 -5.26 -1.27 20.44
C PRO A 142 -6.79 -1.12 20.54
N ARG A 143 -7.27 0.12 20.63
CA ARG A 143 -8.71 0.42 20.71
C ARG A 143 -9.46 -0.01 19.46
N LEU A 144 -8.98 0.35 18.28
CA LEU A 144 -9.65 0.02 17.02
C LEU A 144 -9.51 -1.47 16.70
N PHE A 145 -8.38 -2.07 17.00
CA PHE A 145 -8.20 -3.52 16.89
C PHE A 145 -9.19 -4.29 17.78
N SER A 146 -9.33 -3.91 19.06
CA SER A 146 -10.29 -4.51 19.96
C SER A 146 -11.73 -4.30 19.50
N ALA A 147 -12.07 -3.11 19.00
CA ALA A 147 -13.40 -2.82 18.44
C ALA A 147 -13.71 -3.69 17.22
N LEU A 148 -12.73 -3.88 16.33
CA LEU A 148 -12.86 -4.73 15.15
C LEU A 148 -13.04 -6.21 15.54
N THR A 149 -12.20 -6.71 16.44
CA THR A 149 -12.29 -8.11 16.94
C THR A 149 -13.65 -8.39 17.54
N LYS A 150 -14.13 -7.51 18.43
CA LYS A 150 -15.45 -7.64 19.06
C LYS A 150 -16.59 -7.60 18.04
N ALA A 151 -16.52 -6.72 17.05
CA ALA A 151 -17.51 -6.64 15.98
C ALA A 151 -17.52 -7.91 15.11
N LEU A 152 -16.37 -8.54 14.90
CA LEU A 152 -16.25 -9.77 14.11
C LEU A 152 -16.65 -11.04 14.88
N GLU A 153 -16.67 -11.01 16.21
CA GLU A 153 -17.17 -12.12 17.06
C GLU A 153 -18.70 -12.18 17.05
N ASP A 154 -19.37 -11.04 16.88
CA ASP A 154 -20.83 -10.96 16.82
C ASP A 154 -21.34 -11.22 15.40
N GLU A 155 -22.00 -12.37 15.20
CA GLU A 155 -22.55 -12.78 13.90
C GLU A 155 -23.66 -11.84 13.38
N SER A 156 -24.27 -11.02 14.24
CA SER A 156 -25.28 -10.03 13.86
C SER A 156 -24.68 -8.72 13.33
N THR A 157 -23.37 -8.54 13.46
CA THR A 157 -22.69 -7.31 13.02
C THR A 157 -22.73 -7.16 11.50
N SER A 158 -23.17 -5.99 11.04
CA SER A 158 -23.23 -5.69 9.61
C SER A 158 -21.85 -5.39 9.01
N ALA A 159 -21.70 -5.64 7.71
CA ALA A 159 -20.50 -5.26 6.96
C ALA A 159 -20.24 -3.73 7.02
N ASP A 160 -21.30 -2.92 7.10
CA ASP A 160 -21.19 -1.46 7.23
C ASP A 160 -20.58 -1.06 8.59
N THR A 161 -20.91 -1.76 9.67
CA THR A 161 -20.31 -1.53 10.98
C THR A 161 -18.80 -1.84 10.95
N VAL A 162 -18.43 -2.97 10.37
CA VAL A 162 -17.03 -3.37 10.22
C VAL A 162 -16.26 -2.40 9.34
N ALA A 163 -16.82 -2.00 8.19
CA ALA A 163 -16.24 -0.99 7.32
C ALA A 163 -16.06 0.35 8.05
N GLY A 164 -17.01 0.75 8.88
CA GLY A 164 -16.94 1.97 9.70
C GLY A 164 -15.79 1.94 10.71
N ILE A 165 -15.45 0.78 11.27
CA ILE A 165 -14.29 0.61 12.16
C ILE A 165 -12.99 0.67 11.36
N VAL A 166 -12.90 -0.08 10.26
CA VAL A 166 -11.70 -0.14 9.41
C VAL A 166 -11.36 1.23 8.82
N ARG A 167 -12.36 2.03 8.39
CA ARG A 167 -12.18 3.40 7.86
C ARG A 167 -11.59 4.39 8.86
N GLN A 168 -11.53 4.07 10.13
CA GLN A 168 -10.92 4.93 11.15
C GLN A 168 -9.41 4.71 11.28
N ASP A 169 -8.86 3.67 10.64
CA ASP A 169 -7.47 3.27 10.79
C ASP A 169 -6.75 3.19 9.44
N PRO A 170 -5.72 4.03 9.20
CA PRO A 170 -4.95 4.02 7.96
C PRO A 170 -4.30 2.67 7.66
N ALA A 171 -3.77 2.00 8.71
CA ALA A 171 -3.09 0.71 8.57
C ALA A 171 -4.07 -0.40 8.16
N MET A 172 -5.22 -0.50 8.84
CA MET A 172 -6.28 -1.46 8.52
C MET A 172 -6.83 -1.22 7.11
N SER A 173 -7.13 0.05 6.77
CA SER A 173 -7.66 0.42 5.47
C SER A 173 -6.70 0.08 4.34
N SER A 174 -5.42 0.41 4.49
CA SER A 174 -4.38 0.09 3.50
C SER A 174 -4.27 -1.43 3.28
N LYS A 175 -4.31 -2.22 4.36
CA LYS A 175 -4.19 -3.68 4.28
C LYS A 175 -5.41 -4.34 3.66
N VAL A 176 -6.61 -3.89 3.99
CA VAL A 176 -7.85 -4.38 3.38
C VAL A 176 -7.86 -4.06 1.88
N LEU A 177 -7.41 -2.87 1.49
CA LEU A 177 -7.30 -2.48 0.09
C LEU A 177 -6.20 -3.24 -0.65
N GLN A 178 -5.07 -3.55 -0.02
CA GLN A 178 -4.05 -4.42 -0.59
C GLN A 178 -4.66 -5.76 -1.02
N VAL A 179 -5.40 -6.39 -0.11
CA VAL A 179 -5.97 -7.72 -0.35
C VAL A 179 -7.04 -7.68 -1.44
N VAL A 180 -8.00 -6.74 -1.38
CA VAL A 180 -9.09 -6.66 -2.36
C VAL A 180 -8.63 -6.28 -3.76
N ASN A 181 -7.56 -5.49 -3.89
CA ASN A 181 -6.98 -5.09 -5.17
C ASN A 181 -5.97 -6.09 -5.73
N SER A 182 -5.61 -7.12 -4.95
CA SER A 182 -4.85 -8.23 -5.48
C SER A 182 -5.66 -8.98 -6.54
N SER A 183 -5.02 -9.51 -7.57
CA SER A 183 -5.75 -10.23 -8.62
C SER A 183 -6.40 -11.52 -8.13
N PHE A 184 -6.07 -11.96 -6.91
CA PHE A 184 -6.74 -13.08 -6.25
C PHE A 184 -8.21 -12.79 -5.91
N PHE A 185 -8.52 -11.54 -5.54
CA PHE A 185 -9.87 -11.09 -5.18
C PHE A 185 -10.46 -10.10 -6.18
N SER A 186 -9.65 -9.61 -7.12
CA SER A 186 -10.08 -8.60 -8.08
C SER A 186 -10.83 -9.21 -9.24
N SER A 187 -12.02 -8.69 -9.52
CA SER A 187 -12.80 -8.99 -10.72
C SER A 187 -12.55 -7.99 -11.87
N GLY A 188 -11.33 -7.40 -11.92
CA GLY A 188 -10.92 -6.49 -13.00
C GLY A 188 -11.11 -4.99 -12.71
N SER A 189 -11.75 -4.60 -11.60
CA SER A 189 -11.87 -3.18 -11.20
C SER A 189 -11.14 -2.90 -9.89
N ASN A 190 -10.32 -1.85 -9.87
CA ASN A 190 -9.66 -1.40 -8.66
C ASN A 190 -10.67 -0.81 -7.67
N VAL A 191 -10.57 -1.22 -6.41
CA VAL A 191 -11.39 -0.72 -5.31
C VAL A 191 -10.61 0.36 -4.56
N SER A 192 -11.22 1.52 -4.40
CA SER A 192 -10.69 2.66 -3.64
C SER A 192 -11.47 2.95 -2.36
N ASP A 193 -12.57 2.23 -2.11
CA ASP A 193 -13.42 2.40 -0.93
C ASP A 193 -13.37 1.16 -0.02
N VAL A 194 -13.20 1.40 1.28
CA VAL A 194 -13.14 0.33 2.31
C VAL A 194 -14.46 -0.43 2.43
N ARG A 195 -15.62 0.26 2.29
CA ARG A 195 -16.91 -0.40 2.35
C ARG A 195 -17.08 -1.40 1.21
N ALA A 196 -16.77 -0.97 -0.01
CA ALA A 196 -16.77 -1.85 -1.18
C ALA A 196 -15.77 -3.01 -1.02
N ALA A 197 -14.61 -2.75 -0.41
CA ALA A 197 -13.61 -3.77 -0.10
C ALA A 197 -14.14 -4.82 0.89
N VAL A 198 -14.74 -4.38 2.00
CA VAL A 198 -15.33 -5.27 3.01
C VAL A 198 -16.46 -6.12 2.43
N LEU A 199 -17.35 -5.51 1.62
CA LEU A 199 -18.43 -6.23 0.95
C LEU A 199 -17.91 -7.27 -0.05
N ARG A 200 -16.85 -6.94 -0.80
CA ARG A 200 -16.24 -7.85 -1.78
C ARG A 200 -15.50 -9.01 -1.12
N LEU A 201 -14.73 -8.75 -0.07
CA LEU A 201 -13.98 -9.77 0.65
C LEU A 201 -14.87 -10.65 1.53
N GLY A 202 -15.96 -10.08 2.05
CA GLY A 202 -16.87 -10.74 2.99
C GLY A 202 -16.33 -10.80 4.42
N MET A 203 -17.23 -10.96 5.36
CA MET A 203 -16.95 -10.94 6.80
C MET A 203 -15.96 -12.02 7.24
N LYS A 204 -16.05 -13.24 6.65
CA LYS A 204 -15.12 -14.34 6.95
C LYS A 204 -13.68 -13.97 6.64
N MET A 205 -13.45 -13.33 5.46
CA MET A 205 -12.13 -12.90 5.05
C MET A 205 -11.59 -11.79 5.95
N ILE A 206 -12.39 -10.78 6.27
CA ILE A 206 -11.99 -9.69 7.17
C ILE A 206 -11.67 -10.26 8.57
N ARG A 207 -12.46 -11.22 9.08
CA ARG A 207 -12.17 -11.92 10.35
C ARG A 207 -10.81 -12.62 10.30
N ASN A 208 -10.54 -13.35 9.24
CA ASN A 208 -9.27 -14.04 9.06
C ASN A 208 -8.10 -13.07 8.95
N LEU A 209 -8.27 -11.95 8.25
CA LEU A 209 -7.27 -10.88 8.18
C LEU A 209 -6.98 -10.28 9.57
N ALA A 210 -8.00 -10.00 10.34
CA ALA A 210 -7.86 -9.41 11.67
C ALA A 210 -7.22 -10.38 12.68
N LEU A 211 -7.69 -11.63 12.72
CA LEU A 211 -7.30 -12.62 13.74
C LEU A 211 -6.09 -13.48 13.33
N GLY A 212 -6.00 -13.81 12.02
CA GLY A 212 -5.03 -14.80 11.52
C GLY A 212 -3.65 -14.23 11.26
N ILE A 213 -3.56 -12.93 10.99
CA ILE A 213 -2.30 -12.33 10.52
C ILE A 213 -1.56 -11.64 11.67
N GLY A 214 -2.22 -11.32 12.81
CA GLY A 214 -1.64 -10.30 13.70
C GLY A 214 -1.23 -9.06 12.91
N ALA A 215 -1.94 -8.84 11.77
CA ALA A 215 -1.60 -7.80 10.79
C ALA A 215 -1.73 -6.41 11.40
N PHE A 216 -2.47 -6.35 12.49
CA PHE A 216 -2.71 -5.17 13.28
C PHE A 216 -2.13 -5.40 14.67
N ASP A 217 -0.79 -5.49 14.77
CA ASP A 217 -0.18 -5.53 16.10
C ASP A 217 -0.59 -4.27 16.86
N SER A 218 -1.31 -4.49 17.95
CA SER A 218 -1.44 -3.44 18.95
C SER A 218 -0.04 -3.05 19.38
N VAL A 219 0.35 -1.82 19.13
CA VAL A 219 1.66 -1.30 19.57
C VAL A 219 1.74 -1.37 21.08
N GLY A 220 2.20 -2.50 21.58
CA GLY A 220 2.72 -2.61 22.92
C GLY A 220 4.03 -1.83 22.95
N LYS A 221 3.97 -0.54 23.30
CA LYS A 221 5.12 0.26 23.76
C LYS A 221 6.35 0.37 22.84
N SER A 222 6.23 0.52 21.54
CA SER A 222 7.30 1.13 20.76
C SER A 222 7.04 2.64 20.66
N HIS A 223 7.35 3.35 21.73
CA HIS A 223 7.66 4.76 21.66
C HIS A 223 9.01 4.85 20.94
N GLY A 224 9.00 5.18 19.66
CA GLY A 224 10.16 5.82 19.05
C GLY A 224 10.45 7.06 19.91
N ALA A 225 11.67 7.22 20.36
CA ALA A 225 12.06 8.34 21.19
C ALA A 225 11.70 9.65 20.47
N GLY A 226 10.62 10.33 20.87
CA GLY A 226 10.22 11.65 20.41
C GLY A 226 9.08 11.73 19.39
N GLY A 227 8.36 10.64 19.07
CA GLY A 227 7.34 10.65 18.01
C GLY A 227 5.91 10.92 18.47
N THR A 228 5.10 11.41 17.55
CA THR A 228 3.63 11.52 17.65
C THR A 228 3.05 10.17 18.01
N SER A 229 2.06 10.13 18.89
CA SER A 229 1.38 8.88 19.20
C SER A 229 0.61 8.38 17.96
N VAL A 230 0.52 7.06 17.81
CA VAL A 230 -0.25 6.46 16.71
C VAL A 230 -1.70 6.97 16.73
N GLU A 231 -2.27 7.23 17.92
CA GLU A 231 -3.59 7.81 18.08
C GLU A 231 -3.69 9.23 17.51
N ALA A 232 -2.68 10.09 17.74
CA ALA A 232 -2.67 11.44 17.21
C ALA A 232 -2.56 11.45 15.69
N LEU A 233 -1.71 10.58 15.13
CA LEU A 233 -1.60 10.39 13.68
C LEU A 233 -2.94 9.92 13.09
N GLN A 234 -3.58 8.92 13.67
CA GLN A 234 -4.88 8.42 13.20
C GLN A 234 -5.94 9.50 13.22
N LYS A 235 -6.02 10.29 14.31
CA LYS A 235 -6.97 11.39 14.40
C LYS A 235 -6.74 12.43 13.31
N ARG A 236 -5.47 12.78 13.07
CA ARG A 236 -5.08 13.74 12.02
C ARG A 236 -5.45 13.18 10.63
N SER A 237 -5.04 11.97 10.32
CA SER A 237 -5.34 11.30 9.04
C SER A 237 -6.85 11.19 8.79
N LEU A 238 -7.64 10.88 9.82
CA LEU A 238 -9.10 10.83 9.69
C LEU A 238 -9.69 12.22 9.42
N THR A 239 -9.18 13.28 10.06
CA THR A 239 -9.62 14.65 9.82
C THR A 239 -9.29 15.09 8.38
N ILE A 240 -8.08 14.78 7.90
CA ILE A 240 -7.68 15.03 6.51
C ILE A 240 -8.58 14.27 5.54
N ALA A 241 -8.86 12.99 5.80
CA ALA A 241 -9.74 12.16 4.98
C ALA A 241 -11.16 12.74 4.86
N GLN A 242 -11.76 13.13 5.98
CA GLN A 242 -13.10 13.72 6.01
C GLN A 242 -13.15 15.04 5.22
N LEU A 243 -12.16 15.90 5.40
CA LEU A 243 -12.09 17.17 4.68
C LEU A 243 -11.86 16.92 3.17
N ALA A 244 -10.93 16.04 2.80
CA ALA A 244 -10.66 15.70 1.40
C ALA A 244 -11.92 15.14 0.71
N GLY A 245 -12.66 14.23 1.35
CA GLY A 245 -13.92 13.71 0.83
C GLY A 245 -14.99 14.79 0.64
N ARG A 246 -15.08 15.76 1.57
CA ARG A 246 -16.02 16.92 1.43
C ARG A 246 -15.60 17.84 0.28
N ILE A 247 -14.33 18.16 0.15
CA ILE A 247 -13.79 19.00 -0.94
C ILE A 247 -14.02 18.35 -2.30
N ALA A 248 -13.90 17.03 -2.39
CA ALA A 248 -14.07 16.27 -3.63
C ALA A 248 -15.49 16.23 -4.16
N GLN A 249 -16.52 16.48 -3.32
CA GLN A 249 -17.92 16.40 -3.74
C GLN A 249 -18.19 17.26 -4.97
N GLY A 250 -18.74 16.62 -6.01
CA GLY A 250 -19.07 17.27 -7.29
C GLY A 250 -17.85 17.62 -8.17
N ARG A 251 -16.63 17.16 -7.82
CA ARG A 251 -15.38 17.42 -8.57
C ARG A 251 -14.61 16.15 -8.89
N GLU A 252 -14.44 15.32 -7.90
CA GLU A 252 -13.71 14.06 -7.95
C GLU A 252 -14.49 12.98 -7.20
N ASP A 253 -14.02 11.75 -7.20
CA ASP A 253 -14.57 10.65 -6.42
C ASP A 253 -14.33 10.90 -4.91
N PRO A 254 -15.38 11.16 -4.10
CA PRO A 254 -15.21 11.48 -2.68
C PRO A 254 -14.63 10.33 -1.86
N ASP A 255 -14.90 9.07 -2.24
CA ASP A 255 -14.37 7.90 -1.53
C ASP A 255 -12.88 7.72 -1.82
N ALA A 256 -12.45 7.95 -3.06
CA ALA A 256 -11.01 7.97 -3.38
C ALA A 256 -10.28 9.12 -2.69
N ALA A 257 -10.90 10.30 -2.58
CA ALA A 257 -10.33 11.45 -1.87
C ALA A 257 -10.24 11.19 -0.35
N PHE A 258 -11.28 10.60 0.23
CA PHE A 258 -11.26 10.17 1.62
C PHE A 258 -10.12 9.18 1.86
N MET A 259 -10.01 8.13 1.01
CA MET A 259 -8.94 7.15 1.16
C MET A 259 -7.55 7.73 1.02
N ALA A 260 -7.33 8.55 -0.02
CA ALA A 260 -6.02 9.19 -0.21
C ALA A 260 -5.64 10.08 0.98
N GLY A 261 -6.61 10.84 1.53
CA GLY A 261 -6.43 11.63 2.74
C GLY A 261 -6.19 10.79 4.00
N LEU A 262 -6.83 9.61 4.11
CA LEU A 262 -6.64 8.71 5.25
C LEU A 262 -5.22 8.11 5.29
N VAL A 263 -4.67 7.80 4.12
CA VAL A 263 -3.37 7.11 4.01
C VAL A 263 -2.20 8.03 3.65
N CYS A 264 -2.41 9.36 3.52
CA CYS A 264 -1.35 10.28 3.10
C CYS A 264 -0.15 10.27 4.04
N ASP A 265 -0.38 10.13 5.35
CA ASP A 265 0.64 10.11 6.38
C ASP A 265 1.09 8.69 6.79
N VAL A 266 0.71 7.65 6.04
CA VAL A 266 1.05 6.26 6.38
C VAL A 266 2.57 6.04 6.48
N GLY A 267 3.36 6.80 5.75
CA GLY A 267 4.82 6.77 5.82
C GLY A 267 5.39 7.25 7.16
N GLU A 268 4.67 8.07 7.92
CA GLU A 268 5.09 8.45 9.28
C GLU A 268 5.05 7.25 10.24
N LEU A 269 4.07 6.35 10.06
CA LEU A 269 4.02 5.09 10.82
C LEU A 269 5.27 4.22 10.60
N ILE A 270 5.88 4.37 9.44
CA ILE A 270 7.07 3.62 9.02
C ILE A 270 8.34 4.24 9.55
N LEU A 271 8.47 5.56 9.39
CA LEU A 271 9.68 6.30 9.75
C LEU A 271 9.76 6.62 11.24
N GLY A 272 8.64 6.52 11.98
CA GLY A 272 8.58 6.93 13.39
C GLY A 272 8.83 8.43 13.57
N CYS A 273 8.61 9.26 12.54
CA CYS A 273 8.87 10.69 12.57
C CYS A 273 7.81 11.47 13.34
N PRO A 274 8.19 12.44 14.18
CA PRO A 274 7.26 13.38 14.80
C PRO A 274 6.73 14.38 13.73
N PRO A 275 5.45 14.79 13.78
CA PRO A 275 4.83 15.69 12.81
C PRO A 275 5.40 17.12 12.83
N GLU A 276 6.15 17.48 13.85
CA GLU A 276 6.70 18.82 14.03
C GLU A 276 8.13 19.01 13.52
N SER A 277 8.74 18.00 12.90
CA SER A 277 10.06 18.15 12.30
C SER A 277 10.05 18.80 10.90
N GLU A 278 9.04 19.59 10.61
CA GLU A 278 9.07 20.59 9.51
C GLU A 278 10.01 21.77 9.83
N SER A 279 10.99 21.56 10.68
CA SER A 279 12.11 22.47 10.75
C SER A 279 12.93 22.29 9.47
N PRO A 280 13.22 23.37 8.71
CA PRO A 280 13.98 23.31 7.45
C PRO A 280 15.39 22.71 7.59
N THR A 281 15.78 22.34 8.81
CA THR A 281 17.09 21.78 9.15
C THR A 281 17.20 20.25 9.06
N CYS A 282 16.08 19.49 8.88
CA CYS A 282 16.15 18.07 8.53
C CYS A 282 16.19 17.82 7.02
N ALA A 283 16.14 18.85 6.20
CA ALA A 283 16.37 18.79 4.76
C ALA A 283 17.88 18.70 4.45
N ALA A 284 18.49 17.56 4.78
CA ALA A 284 19.53 17.09 3.90
C ALA A 284 18.83 16.84 2.55
N ALA A 285 19.34 17.42 1.46
CA ALA A 285 18.74 17.35 0.13
C ALA A 285 18.50 15.91 -0.41
N ASP A 286 18.91 14.91 0.36
CA ASP A 286 18.82 13.47 0.08
C ASP A 286 17.97 12.69 1.12
N ALA A 287 17.13 13.33 1.94
CA ALA A 287 16.32 12.62 2.92
C ALA A 287 14.99 12.18 2.29
N VAL A 288 14.76 10.87 2.25
CA VAL A 288 13.48 10.26 1.82
C VAL A 288 12.35 10.76 2.71
N THR A 289 11.32 11.34 2.09
CA THR A 289 10.16 11.90 2.81
C THR A 289 9.16 10.80 3.19
N HIS A 290 8.36 11.02 4.25
CA HIS A 290 7.29 10.08 4.59
C HIS A 290 6.25 9.94 3.46
N ALA A 291 6.02 11.00 2.68
CA ALA A 291 5.15 10.95 1.51
C ALA A 291 5.63 9.94 0.46
N GLU A 292 6.94 9.95 0.18
CA GLU A 292 7.58 9.00 -0.75
C GLU A 292 7.55 7.57 -0.20
N VAL A 293 7.85 7.40 1.10
CA VAL A 293 7.77 6.09 1.77
C VAL A 293 6.36 5.52 1.73
N GLY A 294 5.35 6.33 2.09
CA GLY A 294 3.95 5.93 2.04
C GLY A 294 3.49 5.58 0.63
N ALA A 295 3.79 6.42 -0.34
CA ALA A 295 3.44 6.20 -1.74
C ALA A 295 4.09 4.93 -2.30
N PHE A 296 5.37 4.68 -1.98
CA PHE A 296 6.08 3.48 -2.43
C PHE A 296 5.45 2.22 -1.84
N LEU A 297 5.16 2.20 -0.53
CA LEU A 297 4.47 1.06 0.11
C LEU A 297 3.11 0.78 -0.53
N LEU A 298 2.27 1.81 -0.65
CA LEU A 298 0.92 1.67 -1.20
C LEU A 298 0.94 1.25 -2.67
N GLY A 299 1.92 1.73 -3.43
CA GLY A 299 2.17 1.33 -4.81
C GLY A 299 2.58 -0.14 -4.93
N LEU A 300 3.52 -0.61 -4.10
CA LEU A 300 3.91 -2.03 -4.00
C LEU A 300 2.72 -2.92 -3.62
N TRP A 301 1.82 -2.43 -2.77
CA TRP A 301 0.60 -3.13 -2.38
C TRP A 301 -0.51 -3.09 -3.44
N GLY A 302 -0.27 -2.46 -4.59
CA GLY A 302 -1.21 -2.46 -5.70
C GLY A 302 -2.40 -1.53 -5.55
N LEU A 303 -2.34 -0.53 -4.66
CA LEU A 303 -3.39 0.47 -4.56
C LEU A 303 -3.52 1.27 -5.88
N PRO A 304 -4.69 1.83 -6.19
CA PRO A 304 -4.89 2.63 -7.41
C PRO A 304 -3.86 3.74 -7.55
N PHE A 305 -3.24 3.88 -8.74
CA PHE A 305 -2.16 4.85 -8.99
C PHE A 305 -2.55 6.27 -8.58
N ARG A 306 -3.78 6.70 -8.85
CA ARG A 306 -4.29 8.02 -8.46
C ARG A 306 -4.21 8.29 -6.94
N ILE A 307 -4.39 7.25 -6.09
CA ILE A 307 -4.22 7.36 -4.63
C ILE A 307 -2.73 7.47 -4.30
N VAL A 308 -1.90 6.62 -4.89
CA VAL A 308 -0.44 6.64 -4.70
C VAL A 308 0.16 7.99 -5.10
N GLU A 309 -0.27 8.54 -6.23
CA GLU A 309 0.12 9.86 -6.71
C GLU A 309 -0.28 10.98 -5.74
N ALA A 310 -1.51 10.92 -5.21
CA ALA A 310 -1.98 11.91 -4.23
C ALA A 310 -1.15 11.85 -2.94
N VAL A 311 -0.83 10.65 -2.46
CA VAL A 311 0.03 10.44 -1.29
C VAL A 311 1.45 10.97 -1.52
N ALA A 312 2.06 10.69 -2.67
CA ALA A 312 3.41 11.17 -2.97
C ALA A 312 3.52 12.70 -3.02
N ASN A 313 2.45 13.37 -3.39
CA ASN A 313 2.46 14.83 -3.67
C ASN A 313 1.71 15.67 -2.64
N HIS A 314 1.25 15.11 -1.52
CA HIS A 314 0.42 15.86 -0.55
C HIS A 314 1.16 16.99 0.19
N HIS A 315 2.50 17.04 0.12
CA HIS A 315 3.30 18.17 0.59
C HIS A 315 3.86 19.05 -0.54
N ALA A 316 4.00 18.50 -1.75
CA ALA A 316 4.61 19.19 -2.88
C ALA A 316 3.74 19.05 -4.14
N PRO A 317 2.55 19.66 -4.15
CA PRO A 317 1.58 19.49 -5.24
C PRO A 317 2.05 20.05 -6.58
N THR A 318 3.07 20.91 -6.57
CA THR A 318 3.68 21.50 -7.77
C THR A 318 4.57 20.54 -8.55
N ARG A 319 4.94 19.38 -7.97
CA ARG A 319 5.66 18.30 -8.69
C ARG A 319 4.82 17.72 -9.84
N ASN A 320 3.50 17.81 -9.75
CA ASN A 320 2.58 17.39 -10.80
C ASN A 320 2.13 18.58 -11.65
N ALA A 321 2.24 18.44 -12.97
CA ALA A 321 1.88 19.48 -13.94
C ALA A 321 0.35 19.67 -14.11
N HIS A 322 -0.47 19.38 -13.10
CA HIS A 322 -1.91 19.54 -13.18
C HIS A 322 -2.33 20.97 -12.80
N ASP A 323 -2.90 21.69 -13.75
CA ASP A 323 -3.44 23.04 -13.57
C ASP A 323 -4.93 23.04 -13.20
N ARG A 324 -5.38 22.00 -12.49
CA ARG A 324 -6.76 21.85 -12.02
C ARG A 324 -6.81 21.26 -10.62
N LEU A 325 -7.92 21.49 -9.92
CA LEU A 325 -8.20 20.90 -8.62
C LEU A 325 -8.58 19.41 -8.78
N GLY A 326 -7.59 18.54 -8.90
CA GLY A 326 -7.73 17.08 -8.96
C GLY A 326 -7.42 16.42 -7.61
N LEU A 327 -7.38 15.07 -7.58
CA LEU A 327 -7.20 14.31 -6.35
C LEU A 327 -5.93 14.68 -5.56
N PRO A 328 -4.73 14.81 -6.15
CA PRO A 328 -3.52 15.23 -5.42
C PRO A 328 -3.66 16.60 -4.77
N GLN A 329 -4.27 17.58 -5.49
CA GLN A 329 -4.47 18.94 -5.00
C GLN A 329 -5.50 19.01 -3.87
N ILE A 330 -6.53 18.17 -3.92
CA ILE A 330 -7.54 18.04 -2.86
C ILE A 330 -6.89 17.52 -1.57
N VAL A 331 -6.07 16.46 -1.66
CA VAL A 331 -5.39 15.90 -0.49
C VAL A 331 -4.38 16.87 0.07
N TRP A 332 -3.57 17.52 -0.77
CA TRP A 332 -2.65 18.58 -0.34
C TRP A 332 -3.37 19.71 0.39
N LEU A 333 -4.48 20.20 -0.17
CA LEU A 333 -5.24 21.30 0.44
C LEU A 333 -5.84 20.89 1.77
N ALA A 334 -6.42 19.68 1.86
CA ALA A 334 -6.96 19.15 3.10
C ALA A 334 -5.86 18.98 4.17
N ALA A 335 -4.70 18.41 3.81
CA ALA A 335 -3.56 18.25 4.72
C ALA A 335 -3.03 19.60 5.18
N SER A 336 -2.82 20.57 4.29
CA SER A 336 -2.36 21.91 4.64
C SER A 336 -3.30 22.61 5.63
N LEU A 337 -4.61 22.58 5.36
CA LEU A 337 -5.61 23.20 6.23
C LEU A 337 -5.68 22.54 7.61
N VAL A 338 -5.65 21.20 7.69
CA VAL A 338 -5.68 20.47 8.96
C VAL A 338 -4.42 20.72 9.78
N ASN A 339 -3.27 20.87 9.12
CA ASN A 339 -1.98 21.19 9.77
C ASN A 339 -1.82 22.71 10.06
N GLY A 340 -2.84 23.54 9.80
CA GLY A 340 -2.78 24.98 10.05
C GLY A 340 -1.85 25.75 9.11
N GLN A 341 -1.46 25.15 7.99
CA GLN A 341 -0.63 25.78 6.97
C GLN A 341 -1.49 26.62 6.02
N GLU A 342 -1.01 27.79 5.65
CA GLU A 342 -1.66 28.62 4.62
C GLU A 342 -1.23 28.11 3.22
N PRO A 343 -2.19 27.65 2.38
CA PRO A 343 -1.88 27.21 1.03
C PRO A 343 -1.32 28.38 0.18
N ASP A 344 -0.35 28.08 -0.69
CA ASP A 344 0.26 29.07 -1.58
C ASP A 344 -0.79 29.74 -2.49
N PRO A 345 -0.99 31.08 -2.39
CA PRO A 345 -2.00 31.79 -3.16
C PRO A 345 -1.79 31.69 -4.68
N ALA A 346 -0.54 31.70 -5.15
CA ALA A 346 -0.23 31.60 -6.57
C ALA A 346 -0.59 30.22 -7.12
N TYR A 347 -0.36 29.18 -6.31
CA TYR A 347 -0.77 27.83 -6.69
C TYR A 347 -2.29 27.65 -6.67
N LEU A 348 -2.99 28.22 -5.65
CA LEU A 348 -4.45 28.21 -5.59
C LEU A 348 -5.09 28.88 -6.81
N GLU A 349 -4.53 30.01 -7.27
CA GLU A 349 -4.98 30.70 -8.48
C GLU A 349 -4.81 29.80 -9.71
N ARG A 350 -3.64 29.16 -9.86
CA ARG A 350 -3.35 28.26 -10.97
C ARG A 350 -4.31 27.09 -11.08
N ILE A 351 -4.70 26.49 -9.95
CA ILE A 351 -5.64 25.36 -9.93
C ILE A 351 -7.12 25.78 -9.83
N GLY A 352 -7.40 27.09 -9.85
CA GLY A 352 -8.77 27.64 -9.78
C GLY A 352 -9.46 27.45 -8.43
N ALA A 353 -8.69 27.34 -7.33
CA ALA A 353 -9.22 27.06 -6.00
C ALA A 353 -9.31 28.30 -5.07
N THR A 354 -8.79 29.46 -5.46
CA THR A 354 -8.75 30.67 -4.61
C THR A 354 -10.13 31.07 -4.08
N ALA A 355 -11.14 31.13 -4.95
CA ALA A 355 -12.51 31.50 -4.55
C ALA A 355 -13.20 30.44 -3.67
N LEU A 356 -12.68 29.21 -3.64
CA LEU A 356 -13.24 28.09 -2.89
C LEU A 356 -12.63 27.96 -1.47
N LEU A 357 -11.46 28.55 -1.24
CA LEU A 357 -10.71 28.40 0.02
C LEU A 357 -11.51 28.81 1.27
N PRO A 358 -12.28 29.91 1.30
CA PRO A 358 -13.09 30.26 2.47
C PRO A 358 -14.10 29.15 2.82
N ARG A 359 -14.78 28.60 1.82
CA ARG A 359 -15.74 27.50 1.97
C ARG A 359 -15.04 26.23 2.51
N PHE A 360 -13.83 25.95 2.05
CA PHE A 360 -13.07 24.77 2.54
C PHE A 360 -12.63 24.94 3.99
N LYS A 361 -12.29 26.18 4.41
CA LYS A 361 -11.98 26.50 5.82
C LYS A 361 -13.23 26.34 6.72
N GLU A 362 -14.42 26.72 6.23
CA GLU A 362 -15.69 26.51 6.95
C GLU A 362 -16.02 25.01 7.12
N MET A 363 -15.61 24.14 6.22
CA MET A 363 -15.84 22.69 6.33
C MET A 363 -15.02 22.03 7.45
N MET A 364 -14.06 22.73 8.04
CA MET A 364 -13.26 22.23 9.18
C MET A 364 -13.98 22.42 10.52
N SER A 365 -14.89 23.38 10.60
CA SER A 365 -15.71 23.64 11.80
C SER A 365 -16.89 22.66 11.88
#